data_c3f02ddb0c74db3e0d87b0e77ec50d5f
#
_entry.id   c3f02ddb0c74db3e0d87b0e77ec50d5f
#
_cell.length_a   1.000
_cell.length_b   1.000
_cell.length_c   1.000
_cell.angle_alpha   90.00
_cell.angle_beta   90.00
_cell.angle_gamma   90.00
#
_symmetry.space_group_name_H-M   'P 1'
#
loop_
_entity.id
_entity.type
_entity.pdbx_description
1 polymer ?
#
loop_
_entity_poly.entity_id
_entity_poly.type
_entity_poly.pdbx_seq_one_letter_code
_entity_poly.pdbx_strand_id
1 'polypeptide(L)'
;MTITAYYKLKLVMDYWCALWFWEYQDASELPTRHEYWNEIENLLNVDNSHLDYNTKRAMEKSNVVCEPMLDFGSNRMTEEEAQIVERSKAEILESTKSQTTLFDEWEPERFKIAKRLAERYHFFHPMLEFIEVFWLRDGFDIICGNPPWLKLQFDDKAVISERFPEVMIHKMSAPDARAMQTRFMEDESLKRIYNDELMEVQCSGAFMNAYANYPLLVGQQTNLYKCVLTNTFDLASVENGYIGILCPESIYDDPKGQPLRRELYKRLRYHFQYQNELRLFAEVHHHTVYGDQLLGPRRSSSPRFASLSNLFHPNTVDACFAHDGHGECGGIKDKNGNWNTSAHKNRIVWFGEEELQILAKTFEDSDDWEGTKLGGIHNKEIINVLKKLSLFPYHVSDFEHITSVCHDETYGIDKGIIVRNTWYPNWHNYEIIYNGPQFYISN
;
A
#
# COMPACT_ATOMS: atom_id res chain seq x y z
N MET A 1 -2.55 25.93 -34.38
CA MET A 1 -1.92 24.63 -34.16
C MET A 1 -2.47 24.04 -32.88
N THR A 2 -3.19 22.97 -32.94
CA THR A 2 -3.86 22.42 -31.77
C THR A 2 -2.92 21.42 -31.09
N ILE A 3 -2.29 21.84 -29.98
CA ILE A 3 -1.65 20.87 -29.08
C ILE A 3 -2.71 19.83 -28.75
N THR A 4 -2.41 18.56 -28.90
CA THR A 4 -3.38 17.50 -28.67
C THR A 4 -3.90 17.58 -27.23
N ALA A 5 -5.16 17.27 -27.00
CA ALA A 5 -5.76 17.25 -25.66
C ALA A 5 -4.95 16.35 -24.71
N TYR A 6 -4.42 15.23 -25.22
CA TYR A 6 -3.52 14.33 -24.49
C TYR A 6 -2.31 15.07 -23.92
N TYR A 7 -1.57 15.83 -24.75
CA TYR A 7 -0.38 16.54 -24.30
C TYR A 7 -0.68 17.56 -23.22
N LYS A 8 -1.78 18.33 -23.37
CA LYS A 8 -2.21 19.31 -22.39
C LYS A 8 -2.55 18.64 -21.05
N LEU A 9 -3.34 17.57 -21.09
CA LEU A 9 -3.71 16.81 -19.90
C LEU A 9 -2.48 16.19 -19.23
N LYS A 10 -1.58 15.60 -20.02
CA LYS A 10 -0.34 15.06 -19.47
C LYS A 10 0.48 16.13 -18.77
N LEU A 11 0.65 17.29 -19.38
CA LEU A 11 1.40 18.40 -18.80
C LEU A 11 0.74 18.93 -17.51
N VAL A 12 -0.59 19.00 -17.43
CA VAL A 12 -1.30 19.35 -16.20
C VAL A 12 -1.03 18.35 -15.08
N MET A 13 -1.09 17.07 -15.39
CA MET A 13 -0.85 16.00 -14.42
C MET A 13 0.63 15.93 -13.99
N ASP A 14 1.54 16.09 -14.94
CA ASP A 14 2.99 16.19 -14.66
C ASP A 14 3.27 17.41 -13.76
N TYR A 15 2.65 18.55 -14.02
CA TYR A 15 2.83 19.77 -13.24
C TYR A 15 2.33 19.59 -11.79
N TRP A 16 1.16 18.96 -11.60
CA TRP A 16 0.67 18.63 -10.26
C TRP A 16 1.65 17.75 -9.49
N CYS A 17 2.14 16.68 -10.13
CA CYS A 17 3.13 15.80 -9.50
C CYS A 17 4.44 16.54 -9.21
N ALA A 18 4.91 17.37 -10.15
CA ALA A 18 6.14 18.13 -10.02
C ALA A 18 6.16 19.07 -8.82
N LEU A 19 5.02 19.63 -8.40
CA LEU A 19 4.92 20.48 -7.21
C LEU A 19 5.41 19.77 -5.92
N TRP A 20 5.31 18.45 -5.86
CA TRP A 20 5.77 17.65 -4.72
C TRP A 20 7.26 17.38 -4.76
N PHE A 21 7.89 17.44 -5.95
CA PHE A 21 9.29 17.12 -6.21
C PHE A 21 10.09 18.35 -6.64
N TRP A 22 9.57 19.56 -6.35
CA TRP A 22 10.21 20.81 -6.76
C TRP A 22 11.56 20.99 -6.10
N GLU A 23 12.59 21.15 -6.91
CA GLU A 23 13.98 21.21 -6.42
C GLU A 23 14.25 22.57 -5.77
N TYR A 24 15.08 22.59 -4.71
CA TYR A 24 15.39 23.82 -3.98
C TYR A 24 16.10 24.87 -4.83
N GLN A 25 16.83 24.44 -5.86
CA GLN A 25 17.50 25.34 -6.80
C GLN A 25 16.52 26.13 -7.67
N ASP A 26 15.33 25.61 -7.88
CA ASP A 26 14.24 26.24 -8.62
C ASP A 26 13.18 26.85 -7.70
N ALA A 27 13.46 27.02 -6.43
CA ALA A 27 12.49 27.48 -5.43
C ALA A 27 11.86 28.85 -5.75
N SER A 28 12.59 29.72 -6.48
CA SER A 28 12.08 31.01 -6.95
C SER A 28 10.95 30.87 -7.96
N GLU A 29 10.90 29.77 -8.69
CA GLU A 29 9.91 29.48 -9.70
C GLU A 29 8.69 28.71 -9.15
N LEU A 30 8.72 28.31 -7.86
CA LEU A 30 7.59 27.62 -7.26
C LEU A 30 6.33 28.49 -7.32
N PRO A 31 5.24 28.01 -7.98
CA PRO A 31 4.05 28.83 -8.16
C PRO A 31 3.28 29.02 -6.84
N THR A 32 2.67 30.17 -6.69
CA THR A 32 1.56 30.31 -5.75
C THR A 32 0.36 29.53 -6.25
N ARG A 33 -0.59 29.22 -5.36
CA ARG A 33 -1.83 28.51 -5.75
C ARG A 33 -2.59 29.25 -6.86
N HIS A 34 -2.57 30.57 -6.85
CA HIS A 34 -3.28 31.38 -7.85
C HIS A 34 -2.58 31.31 -9.22
N GLU A 35 -1.26 31.42 -9.25
CA GLU A 35 -0.47 31.28 -10.48
C GLU A 35 -0.65 29.89 -11.10
N TYR A 36 -0.56 28.83 -10.29
CA TYR A 36 -0.79 27.47 -10.74
C TYR A 36 -2.14 27.30 -11.47
N TRP A 37 -3.23 27.78 -10.88
CA TRP A 37 -4.54 27.64 -11.50
C TRP A 37 -4.68 28.49 -12.75
N ASN A 38 -4.15 29.71 -12.77
CA ASN A 38 -4.16 30.57 -13.97
C ASN A 38 -3.37 29.94 -15.13
N GLU A 39 -2.23 29.32 -14.84
CA GLU A 39 -1.42 28.66 -15.85
C GLU A 39 -2.13 27.42 -16.44
N ILE A 40 -2.83 26.64 -15.60
CA ILE A 40 -3.64 25.50 -16.05
C ILE A 40 -4.83 25.98 -16.91
N GLU A 41 -5.56 27.00 -16.47
CA GLU A 41 -6.67 27.56 -17.23
C GLU A 41 -6.20 28.04 -18.61
N ASN A 42 -5.08 28.75 -18.66
CA ASN A 42 -4.47 29.20 -19.92
C ASN A 42 -4.04 28.03 -20.81
N LEU A 43 -3.39 27.00 -20.25
CA LEU A 43 -2.95 25.81 -20.97
C LEU A 43 -4.14 25.04 -21.58
N LEU A 44 -5.21 24.89 -20.84
CA LEU A 44 -6.41 24.16 -21.28
C LEU A 44 -7.28 25.01 -22.23
N ASN A 45 -6.99 26.29 -22.42
CA ASN A 45 -7.81 27.24 -23.16
C ASN A 45 -9.28 27.23 -22.68
N VAL A 46 -9.46 27.17 -21.37
CA VAL A 46 -10.78 27.29 -20.76
C VAL A 46 -11.18 28.78 -20.79
N ASP A 47 -11.43 29.28 -21.97
CA ASP A 47 -12.00 30.62 -22.11
C ASP A 47 -13.51 30.56 -21.85
N ASN A 48 -13.85 30.74 -20.59
CA ASN A 48 -15.25 30.82 -20.13
C ASN A 48 -15.96 32.12 -20.57
N SER A 49 -15.26 33.03 -21.23
CA SER A 49 -15.79 34.32 -21.63
C SER A 49 -16.87 34.25 -22.73
N HIS A 50 -16.83 33.17 -23.55
CA HIS A 50 -17.75 32.95 -24.65
C HIS A 50 -18.93 32.03 -24.34
N LEU A 51 -18.97 31.43 -23.15
CA LEU A 51 -20.11 30.62 -22.73
C LEU A 51 -21.19 31.53 -22.21
N ASP A 52 -22.38 31.52 -22.86
CA ASP A 52 -23.53 32.22 -22.36
C ASP A 52 -24.00 31.64 -21.00
N TYR A 53 -24.79 32.42 -20.28
CA TYR A 53 -25.29 32.02 -18.94
C TYR A 53 -26.04 30.68 -18.97
N ASN A 54 -26.76 30.37 -20.04
CA ASN A 54 -27.53 29.14 -20.19
C ASN A 54 -26.62 27.92 -20.41
N THR A 55 -25.52 28.06 -21.14
CA THR A 55 -24.53 27.05 -21.38
C THR A 55 -23.73 26.76 -20.11
N LYS A 56 -23.32 27.79 -19.34
CA LYS A 56 -22.70 27.62 -18.01
C LYS A 56 -23.63 26.88 -17.06
N ARG A 57 -24.91 27.23 -17.01
CA ARG A 57 -25.91 26.55 -16.18
C ARG A 57 -26.25 25.15 -16.66
N ALA A 58 -26.17 24.87 -17.96
CA ALA A 58 -26.33 23.54 -18.51
C ALA A 58 -25.12 22.64 -18.18
N MET A 59 -23.91 23.18 -18.23
CA MET A 59 -22.69 22.49 -17.79
C MET A 59 -22.66 22.22 -16.28
N GLU A 60 -23.11 23.17 -15.46
CA GLU A 60 -23.30 22.97 -14.02
C GLU A 60 -24.35 21.87 -13.71
N LYS A 61 -25.38 21.76 -14.54
CA LYS A 61 -26.41 20.74 -14.45
C LYS A 61 -25.97 19.38 -15.05
N SER A 62 -25.09 19.37 -16.05
CA SER A 62 -24.56 18.15 -16.65
C SER A 62 -23.47 17.48 -15.81
N ASN A 63 -22.93 18.14 -14.78
CA ASN A 63 -22.17 17.49 -13.69
C ASN A 63 -23.06 16.62 -12.80
N VAL A 64 -24.37 16.58 -13.06
CA VAL A 64 -25.32 15.62 -12.53
C VAL A 64 -25.68 14.66 -13.66
N VAL A 65 -24.96 13.53 -13.74
CA VAL A 65 -25.35 12.31 -14.45
C VAL A 65 -25.58 12.50 -15.96
N CYS A 66 -24.53 12.37 -16.76
CA CYS A 66 -24.67 11.72 -18.06
C CYS A 66 -24.46 10.21 -17.85
N GLU A 67 -25.54 9.50 -17.63
CA GLU A 67 -25.60 8.10 -18.02
C GLU A 67 -25.74 8.05 -19.55
N PRO A 68 -24.74 7.57 -20.30
CA PRO A 68 -25.02 7.09 -21.63
C PRO A 68 -25.63 5.69 -21.44
N MET A 69 -26.95 5.61 -21.54
CA MET A 69 -27.60 4.35 -21.88
C MET A 69 -27.13 3.97 -23.29
N LEU A 70 -26.02 3.28 -23.38
CA LEU A 70 -25.64 2.49 -24.55
C LEU A 70 -25.67 1.03 -24.11
N ASP A 71 -26.73 0.38 -24.55
CA ASP A 71 -26.90 -1.06 -24.51
C ASP A 71 -25.83 -1.71 -25.40
N PHE A 72 -24.73 -2.15 -24.79
CA PHE A 72 -23.69 -2.93 -25.46
C PHE A 72 -23.88 -4.41 -25.19
N GLY A 73 -24.87 -4.98 -25.85
CA GLY A 73 -24.90 -6.42 -26.11
C GLY A 73 -23.76 -6.81 -27.03
N SER A 74 -22.78 -7.50 -26.47
CA SER A 74 -21.57 -8.09 -27.10
C SER A 74 -20.33 -7.22 -27.15
N ASN A 75 -19.45 -7.47 -26.20
CA ASN A 75 -18.14 -6.85 -25.93
C ASN A 75 -17.02 -7.29 -26.90
N ARG A 76 -17.17 -7.06 -28.22
CA ARG A 76 -16.05 -7.14 -29.16
C ARG A 76 -16.07 -5.90 -30.03
N MET A 77 -15.03 -5.06 -29.90
CA MET A 77 -14.74 -4.02 -30.90
C MET A 77 -14.77 -4.67 -32.29
N THR A 78 -15.49 -4.06 -33.20
CA THR A 78 -15.44 -4.47 -34.61
C THR A 78 -14.08 -4.13 -35.20
N GLU A 79 -13.66 -4.85 -36.24
CA GLU A 79 -12.40 -4.53 -36.95
C GLU A 79 -12.36 -3.08 -37.48
N GLU A 80 -13.51 -2.51 -37.80
CA GLU A 80 -13.64 -1.12 -38.24
C GLU A 80 -13.39 -0.13 -37.08
N GLU A 81 -13.90 -0.42 -35.90
CA GLU A 81 -13.66 0.41 -34.68
C GLU A 81 -12.17 0.34 -34.25
N ALA A 82 -11.55 -0.83 -34.35
CA ALA A 82 -10.12 -1.00 -34.09
C ALA A 82 -9.27 -0.21 -35.10
N GLN A 83 -9.63 -0.20 -36.38
CA GLN A 83 -8.94 0.57 -37.42
C GLN A 83 -9.10 2.09 -37.23
N ILE A 84 -10.28 2.54 -36.77
CA ILE A 84 -10.52 3.97 -36.46
C ILE A 84 -9.64 4.41 -35.28
N VAL A 85 -9.54 3.60 -34.22
CA VAL A 85 -8.70 3.88 -33.06
C VAL A 85 -7.22 3.91 -33.43
N GLU A 86 -6.73 2.95 -34.21
CA GLU A 86 -5.35 2.89 -34.70
C GLU A 86 -5.00 4.10 -35.58
N ARG A 87 -5.90 4.47 -36.48
CA ARG A 87 -5.73 5.62 -37.37
C ARG A 87 -5.72 6.93 -36.56
N SER A 88 -6.62 7.08 -35.59
CA SER A 88 -6.64 8.23 -34.69
C SER A 88 -5.37 8.32 -33.85
N LYS A 89 -4.84 7.19 -33.34
CA LYS A 89 -3.55 7.14 -32.63
C LYS A 89 -2.39 7.60 -33.51
N ALA A 90 -2.33 7.15 -34.78
CA ALA A 90 -1.29 7.54 -35.69
C ALA A 90 -1.36 9.04 -36.07
N GLU A 91 -2.56 9.56 -36.34
CA GLU A 91 -2.78 10.98 -36.60
C GLU A 91 -2.46 11.88 -35.39
N ILE A 92 -2.79 11.43 -34.17
CA ILE A 92 -2.43 12.09 -32.92
C ILE A 92 -0.91 12.11 -32.75
N LEU A 93 -0.23 10.99 -32.95
CA LEU A 93 1.22 10.88 -32.80
C LEU A 93 1.99 11.76 -33.81
N GLU A 94 1.52 11.84 -35.05
CA GLU A 94 2.14 12.66 -36.11
C GLU A 94 1.89 14.15 -35.88
N SER A 95 0.69 14.54 -35.46
CA SER A 95 0.38 15.91 -35.05
C SER A 95 1.16 16.37 -33.83
N THR A 96 1.41 15.48 -32.87
CA THR A 96 2.18 15.77 -31.65
C THR A 96 3.64 16.08 -31.97
N LYS A 97 4.28 15.31 -32.88
CA LYS A 97 5.67 15.54 -33.27
C LYS A 97 5.91 16.88 -33.96
N SER A 98 4.96 17.37 -34.78
CA SER A 98 5.10 18.65 -35.46
C SER A 98 4.77 19.89 -34.60
N GLN A 99 4.08 19.66 -33.46
CA GLN A 99 3.64 20.73 -32.55
C GLN A 99 4.61 20.97 -31.41
N THR A 100 5.38 19.96 -31.00
CA THR A 100 6.38 20.04 -29.94
C THR A 100 7.41 21.14 -30.24
N THR A 101 7.86 21.26 -31.48
CA THR A 101 8.89 22.22 -31.93
C THR A 101 8.49 23.68 -31.83
N LEU A 102 7.20 24.05 -31.91
CA LEU A 102 6.76 25.45 -31.83
C LEU A 102 6.38 25.88 -30.40
N PHE A 103 6.08 24.95 -29.54
CA PHE A 103 5.77 25.23 -28.13
C PHE A 103 7.06 25.39 -27.31
N ASP A 104 8.14 24.71 -27.69
CA ASP A 104 9.43 24.75 -27.00
C ASP A 104 10.09 26.16 -27.04
N GLU A 105 9.76 26.97 -28.04
CA GLU A 105 10.26 28.36 -28.12
C GLU A 105 9.54 29.37 -27.20
N TRP A 106 8.37 29.01 -26.67
CA TRP A 106 7.51 29.92 -25.89
C TRP A 106 6.97 29.33 -24.58
N GLU A 107 7.57 28.22 -24.14
CA GLU A 107 7.10 27.53 -22.96
C GLU A 107 7.52 28.25 -21.67
N PRO A 108 6.59 28.51 -20.75
CA PRO A 108 6.91 29.06 -19.44
C PRO A 108 7.93 28.18 -18.70
N GLU A 109 8.86 28.83 -17.96
CA GLU A 109 9.94 28.12 -17.26
C GLU A 109 9.42 27.04 -16.32
N ARG A 110 8.31 27.28 -15.66
CA ARG A 110 7.66 26.30 -14.75
C ARG A 110 7.22 25.00 -15.45
N PHE A 111 6.78 25.08 -16.70
CA PHE A 111 6.43 23.89 -17.48
C PHE A 111 7.68 23.12 -17.91
N LYS A 112 8.79 23.77 -18.18
CA LYS A 112 10.07 23.11 -18.47
C LYS A 112 10.59 22.38 -17.23
N ILE A 113 10.46 23.02 -16.03
CA ILE A 113 10.79 22.38 -14.75
C ILE A 113 9.89 21.16 -14.53
N ALA A 114 8.56 21.28 -14.72
CA ALA A 114 7.64 20.17 -14.57
C ALA A 114 7.96 19.00 -15.50
N LYS A 115 8.30 19.26 -16.77
CA LYS A 115 8.72 18.22 -17.72
C LYS A 115 10.03 17.54 -17.28
N ARG A 116 11.03 18.33 -16.90
CA ARG A 116 12.30 17.80 -16.40
C ARG A 116 12.09 16.86 -15.20
N LEU A 117 11.25 17.26 -14.25
CA LEU A 117 10.91 16.44 -13.11
C LEU A 117 10.09 15.20 -13.50
N ALA A 118 9.16 15.33 -14.44
CA ALA A 118 8.41 14.20 -14.97
C ALA A 118 9.30 13.16 -15.66
N GLU A 119 10.31 13.61 -16.40
CA GLU A 119 11.32 12.74 -17.03
C GLU A 119 12.23 12.11 -15.97
N ARG A 120 12.71 12.88 -14.98
CA ARG A 120 13.59 12.39 -13.90
C ARG A 120 12.92 11.32 -13.06
N TYR A 121 11.66 11.55 -12.64
CA TYR A 121 10.91 10.66 -11.75
C TYR A 121 9.99 9.69 -12.49
N HIS A 122 9.99 9.72 -13.82
CA HIS A 122 9.18 8.85 -14.68
C HIS A 122 7.68 8.88 -14.31
N PHE A 123 7.09 10.10 -14.19
CA PHE A 123 5.68 10.23 -13.86
C PHE A 123 4.84 9.47 -14.88
N PHE A 124 3.95 8.62 -14.36
CA PHE A 124 3.10 7.77 -15.16
C PHE A 124 1.64 7.95 -14.74
N HIS A 125 0.79 8.24 -15.71
CA HIS A 125 -0.63 8.53 -15.49
C HIS A 125 -1.50 7.44 -16.12
N PRO A 126 -1.81 6.35 -15.39
CA PRO A 126 -2.50 5.18 -15.97
C PRO A 126 -3.80 5.52 -16.70
N MET A 127 -4.63 6.41 -16.13
CA MET A 127 -5.91 6.80 -16.74
C MET A 127 -5.74 7.54 -18.07
N LEU A 128 -4.62 8.21 -18.26
CA LEU A 128 -4.31 8.93 -19.50
C LEU A 128 -3.66 8.01 -20.53
N GLU A 129 -2.73 7.14 -20.06
CA GLU A 129 -2.00 6.21 -20.94
C GLU A 129 -2.89 5.08 -21.47
N PHE A 130 -3.90 4.68 -20.72
CA PHE A 130 -4.88 3.65 -21.09
C PHE A 130 -6.28 4.22 -21.23
N ILE A 131 -6.40 5.38 -21.86
CA ILE A 131 -7.67 6.12 -21.94
C ILE A 131 -8.81 5.28 -22.52
N GLU A 132 -8.56 4.41 -23.48
CA GLU A 132 -9.56 3.52 -24.06
C GLU A 132 -10.09 2.47 -23.04
N VAL A 133 -9.26 2.05 -22.09
CA VAL A 133 -9.68 1.11 -21.03
C VAL A 133 -10.64 1.81 -20.07
N PHE A 134 -10.29 3.03 -19.65
CA PHE A 134 -11.13 3.79 -18.72
C PHE A 134 -12.38 4.34 -19.37
N TRP A 135 -12.28 4.80 -20.62
CA TRP A 135 -13.42 5.33 -21.35
C TRP A 135 -14.44 4.25 -21.76
N LEU A 136 -13.98 3.06 -22.16
CA LEU A 136 -14.85 2.00 -22.68
C LEU A 136 -15.27 0.98 -21.61
N ARG A 137 -14.50 0.80 -20.55
CA ARG A 137 -14.68 -0.28 -19.56
C ARG A 137 -14.66 0.17 -18.11
N ASP A 138 -14.53 1.48 -17.88
CA ASP A 138 -14.46 2.07 -16.54
C ASP A 138 -13.32 1.51 -15.68
N GLY A 139 -12.25 1.01 -16.31
CA GLY A 139 -11.07 0.47 -15.67
C GLY A 139 -10.66 -0.93 -16.13
N PHE A 140 -9.65 -1.48 -15.47
CA PHE A 140 -9.13 -2.81 -15.77
C PHE A 140 -10.01 -3.92 -15.19
N ASP A 141 -10.26 -4.96 -15.97
CA ASP A 141 -11.01 -6.14 -15.51
C ASP A 141 -10.21 -6.97 -14.51
N ILE A 142 -8.88 -7.06 -14.69
CA ILE A 142 -7.98 -7.80 -13.81
C ILE A 142 -6.69 -7.00 -13.59
N ILE A 143 -6.32 -6.85 -12.33
CA ILE A 143 -5.02 -6.30 -11.91
C ILE A 143 -4.33 -7.34 -11.04
N CYS A 144 -3.14 -7.79 -11.44
CA CYS A 144 -2.34 -8.73 -10.64
C CYS A 144 -0.93 -8.18 -10.46
N GLY A 145 -0.40 -8.29 -9.23
CA GLY A 145 0.95 -7.81 -9.00
C GLY A 145 1.54 -8.16 -7.63
N ASN A 146 2.86 -8.02 -7.59
CA ASN A 146 3.64 -8.04 -6.36
C ASN A 146 4.38 -6.70 -6.29
N PRO A 147 3.78 -5.66 -5.70
CA PRO A 147 4.41 -4.34 -5.59
C PRO A 147 5.64 -4.37 -4.69
N PRO A 148 6.58 -3.43 -4.84
CA PRO A 148 7.78 -3.38 -4.00
C PRO A 148 7.43 -3.23 -2.51
N TRP A 149 7.99 -4.08 -1.65
CA TRP A 149 7.82 -4.03 -0.18
C TRP A 149 8.88 -3.11 0.44
N LEU A 150 8.89 -1.87 -0.01
CA LEU A 150 9.92 -0.90 0.34
C LEU A 150 9.34 0.22 1.19
N LYS A 151 9.93 0.42 2.37
CA LYS A 151 9.68 1.58 3.21
C LYS A 151 10.54 2.73 2.72
N LEU A 152 9.93 3.88 2.51
CA LEU A 152 10.66 5.10 2.26
C LEU A 152 11.23 5.63 3.56
N GLN A 153 12.53 5.50 3.70
CA GLN A 153 13.29 6.00 4.85
C GLN A 153 14.66 6.41 4.35
N PHE A 154 15.04 7.65 4.64
CA PHE A 154 16.37 8.13 4.34
C PHE A 154 17.39 7.45 5.26
N ASP A 155 18.41 6.86 4.67
CA ASP A 155 19.53 6.25 5.38
C ASP A 155 20.82 7.05 5.10
N ASP A 156 21.13 7.96 6.01
CA ASP A 156 22.32 8.82 5.95
C ASP A 156 23.62 8.02 5.92
N LYS A 157 23.67 6.87 6.62
CA LYS A 157 24.85 6.00 6.61
C LYS A 157 25.04 5.32 5.27
N ALA A 158 23.96 4.91 4.61
CA ALA A 158 24.04 4.34 3.27
C ALA A 158 24.64 5.35 2.28
N VAL A 159 24.11 6.59 2.23
CA VAL A 159 24.61 7.64 1.35
C VAL A 159 26.08 7.98 1.63
N ILE A 160 26.45 8.14 2.91
CA ILE A 160 27.83 8.44 3.29
C ILE A 160 28.76 7.29 2.95
N SER A 161 28.29 6.04 3.08
CA SER A 161 29.10 4.84 2.85
C SER A 161 29.50 4.64 1.39
N GLU A 162 28.79 5.23 0.45
CA GLU A 162 29.20 5.22 -0.97
C GLU A 162 30.57 5.85 -1.19
N ARG A 163 30.90 6.87 -0.39
CA ARG A 163 32.22 7.53 -0.43
C ARG A 163 33.17 7.06 0.67
N PHE A 164 32.61 6.73 1.84
CA PHE A 164 33.32 6.26 3.02
C PHE A 164 32.81 4.86 3.45
N PRO A 165 33.17 3.79 2.73
CA PRO A 165 32.67 2.44 2.97
C PRO A 165 32.91 1.93 4.39
N GLU A 166 33.92 2.47 5.07
CA GLU A 166 34.25 2.14 6.45
C GLU A 166 33.10 2.39 7.43
N VAL A 167 32.20 3.32 7.13
CA VAL A 167 31.01 3.60 7.96
C VAL A 167 30.13 2.37 8.12
N MET A 168 29.93 1.61 7.05
CA MET A 168 29.14 0.37 7.07
C MET A 168 29.98 -0.85 7.45
N ILE A 169 31.21 -0.97 6.92
CA ILE A 169 32.08 -2.12 7.15
C ILE A 169 32.44 -2.26 8.64
N HIS A 170 32.80 -1.14 9.30
CA HIS A 170 33.19 -1.15 10.71
C HIS A 170 32.01 -0.95 11.67
N LYS A 171 30.76 -0.86 11.16
CA LYS A 171 29.56 -0.61 11.97
C LYS A 171 29.80 0.53 12.98
N MET A 172 30.30 1.65 12.47
CA MET A 172 30.70 2.80 13.29
C MET A 172 29.63 3.22 14.30
N SER A 173 30.08 3.67 15.45
CA SER A 173 29.21 4.26 16.47
C SER A 173 28.51 5.52 15.92
N ALA A 174 27.39 5.94 16.54
CA ALA A 174 26.67 7.13 16.10
C ALA A 174 27.52 8.42 16.15
N PRO A 175 28.38 8.65 17.15
CA PRO A 175 29.30 9.81 17.15
C PRO A 175 30.29 9.77 16.00
N ASP A 176 30.91 8.62 15.72
CA ASP A 176 31.91 8.48 14.65
C ASP A 176 31.25 8.66 13.26
N ALA A 177 30.06 8.10 13.09
CA ALA A 177 29.29 8.28 11.86
C ALA A 177 28.94 9.77 11.62
N ARG A 178 28.59 10.52 12.67
CA ARG A 178 28.33 11.97 12.58
C ARG A 178 29.61 12.77 12.20
N ALA A 179 30.78 12.39 12.72
CA ALA A 179 32.04 13.01 12.33
C ALA A 179 32.32 12.78 10.83
N MET A 180 32.04 11.56 10.33
CA MET A 180 32.17 11.26 8.90
C MET A 180 31.14 12.03 8.07
N GLN A 181 29.92 12.18 8.54
CA GLN A 181 28.89 13.00 7.90
C GLN A 181 29.35 14.45 7.78
N THR A 182 29.92 15.04 8.85
CA THR A 182 30.47 16.41 8.81
C THR A 182 31.52 16.54 7.72
N ARG A 183 32.47 15.61 7.67
CA ARG A 183 33.52 15.58 6.65
C ARG A 183 32.94 15.39 5.22
N PHE A 184 31.91 14.58 5.07
CA PHE A 184 31.19 14.38 3.80
C PHE A 184 30.57 15.70 3.32
N MET A 185 30.00 16.47 4.24
CA MET A 185 29.31 17.74 3.94
C MET A 185 30.29 18.94 3.71
N GLU A 186 31.59 18.78 3.95
CA GLU A 186 32.62 19.79 3.60
C GLU A 186 32.88 19.84 2.09
N ASP A 187 32.64 18.75 1.35
CA ASP A 187 32.75 18.69 -0.10
C ASP A 187 31.41 19.06 -0.74
N GLU A 188 31.36 20.15 -1.50
CA GLU A 188 30.14 20.67 -2.10
C GLU A 188 29.48 19.67 -3.10
N SER A 189 30.28 18.82 -3.75
CA SER A 189 29.78 17.81 -4.66
C SER A 189 29.08 16.68 -3.90
N LEU A 190 29.68 16.22 -2.81
CA LEU A 190 29.10 15.18 -1.94
C LEU A 190 27.89 15.69 -1.17
N LYS A 191 27.95 16.92 -0.71
CA LYS A 191 26.81 17.61 -0.08
C LYS A 191 25.63 17.71 -1.01
N ARG A 192 25.87 17.99 -2.30
CA ARG A 192 24.80 18.00 -3.30
C ARG A 192 24.16 16.64 -3.46
N ILE A 193 24.94 15.58 -3.61
CA ILE A 193 24.43 14.19 -3.69
C ILE A 193 23.59 13.86 -2.47
N TYR A 194 24.08 14.16 -1.27
CA TYR A 194 23.36 13.93 -0.02
C TYR A 194 22.01 14.66 0.02
N ASN A 195 22.00 15.93 -0.38
CA ASN A 195 20.78 16.73 -0.40
C ASN A 195 19.78 16.24 -1.45
N ASP A 196 20.26 15.84 -2.63
CA ASP A 196 19.42 15.31 -3.69
C ASP A 196 18.72 14.00 -3.24
N GLU A 197 19.47 13.08 -2.64
CA GLU A 197 18.92 11.83 -2.08
C GLU A 197 17.93 12.10 -0.92
N LEU A 198 18.29 13.00 -0.01
CA LEU A 198 17.43 13.41 1.10
C LEU A 198 16.11 14.01 0.58
N MET A 199 16.20 14.91 -0.40
CA MET A 199 15.04 15.55 -1.01
C MET A 199 14.16 14.54 -1.72
N GLU A 200 14.73 13.59 -2.47
CA GLU A 200 13.99 12.56 -3.16
C GLU A 200 13.14 11.72 -2.19
N VAL A 201 13.74 11.26 -1.10
CA VAL A 201 13.02 10.47 -0.08
C VAL A 201 11.96 11.32 0.63
N GLN A 202 12.27 12.57 0.98
CA GLN A 202 11.31 13.43 1.67
C GLN A 202 10.16 13.86 0.78
N CYS A 203 10.42 14.24 -0.46
CA CYS A 203 9.40 14.60 -1.44
C CYS A 203 8.48 13.42 -1.75
N SER A 204 9.06 12.25 -2.00
CA SER A 204 8.29 11.01 -2.21
C SER A 204 7.44 10.67 -0.98
N GLY A 205 8.01 10.81 0.23
CA GLY A 205 7.27 10.60 1.47
C GLY A 205 6.12 11.59 1.66
N ALA A 206 6.34 12.87 1.33
CA ALA A 206 5.31 13.90 1.38
C ALA A 206 4.18 13.63 0.39
N PHE A 207 4.52 13.26 -0.85
CA PHE A 207 3.57 12.87 -1.89
C PHE A 207 2.69 11.70 -1.46
N MET A 208 3.31 10.65 -0.92
CA MET A 208 2.61 9.40 -0.52
C MET A 208 1.79 9.53 0.77
N ASN A 209 2.10 10.52 1.63
CA ASN A 209 1.33 10.78 2.86
C ASN A 209 0.30 11.90 2.71
N ALA A 210 0.26 12.56 1.56
CA ALA A 210 -0.68 13.65 1.34
C ALA A 210 -2.11 13.13 1.22
N TYR A 211 -3.02 13.75 1.96
CA TYR A 211 -4.45 13.45 1.88
C TYR A 211 -5.01 13.56 0.45
N ALA A 212 -4.52 14.55 -0.31
CA ALA A 212 -4.96 14.77 -1.69
C ALA A 212 -4.60 13.60 -2.63
N ASN A 213 -3.52 12.85 -2.34
CA ASN A 213 -3.04 11.77 -3.18
C ASN A 213 -3.48 10.39 -2.64
N TYR A 214 -3.36 10.20 -1.31
CA TYR A 214 -3.61 8.91 -0.66
C TYR A 214 -4.43 9.08 0.63
N PRO A 215 -5.72 9.42 0.55
CA PRO A 215 -6.56 9.72 1.73
C PRO A 215 -6.66 8.55 2.72
N LEU A 216 -6.56 7.31 2.23
CA LEU A 216 -6.62 6.09 3.06
C LEU A 216 -5.32 5.80 3.82
N LEU A 217 -4.20 6.47 3.49
CA LEU A 217 -2.88 6.19 4.05
C LEU A 217 -2.37 7.27 5.02
N VAL A 218 -3.13 8.32 5.24
CA VAL A 218 -2.73 9.45 6.09
C VAL A 218 -2.32 8.98 7.49
N GLY A 219 -1.12 9.41 7.90
CA GLY A 219 -0.56 9.11 9.21
C GLY A 219 0.01 7.70 9.39
N GLN A 220 -0.08 6.83 8.39
CA GLN A 220 0.59 5.53 8.37
C GLN A 220 2.06 5.68 7.95
N GLN A 221 2.87 4.68 8.29
CA GLN A 221 4.24 4.62 7.77
C GLN A 221 4.21 4.42 6.25
N THR A 222 4.92 5.30 5.54
CA THR A 222 5.01 5.26 4.08
C THR A 222 5.64 3.96 3.60
N ASN A 223 4.93 3.26 2.74
CA ASN A 223 5.41 2.05 2.10
C ASN A 223 4.81 1.95 0.70
N LEU A 224 5.64 1.66 -0.31
CA LEU A 224 5.25 1.64 -1.71
C LEU A 224 4.09 0.69 -1.99
N TYR A 225 4.09 -0.51 -1.41
CA TYR A 225 3.02 -1.48 -1.66
C TYR A 225 1.64 -0.97 -1.22
N LYS A 226 1.56 -0.15 -0.15
CA LYS A 226 0.28 0.44 0.30
C LYS A 226 -0.25 1.44 -0.73
N CYS A 227 0.63 2.25 -1.31
CA CYS A 227 0.27 3.20 -2.36
C CYS A 227 -0.21 2.49 -3.63
N VAL A 228 0.52 1.44 -4.06
CA VAL A 228 0.10 0.63 -5.20
C VAL A 228 -1.24 -0.05 -4.94
N LEU A 229 -1.43 -0.67 -3.76
CA LEU A 229 -2.70 -1.30 -3.40
C LEU A 229 -3.87 -0.31 -3.47
N THR A 230 -3.72 0.89 -2.91
CA THR A 230 -4.81 1.88 -2.95
C THR A 230 -5.08 2.39 -4.35
N ASN A 231 -4.04 2.59 -5.17
CA ASN A 231 -4.22 2.97 -6.58
C ASN A 231 -4.99 1.90 -7.38
N THR A 232 -4.83 0.61 -7.06
CA THR A 232 -5.60 -0.44 -7.77
C THR A 232 -7.11 -0.32 -7.56
N PHE A 233 -7.57 0.32 -6.47
CA PHE A 233 -9.01 0.53 -6.23
C PHE A 233 -9.63 1.49 -7.23
N ASP A 234 -8.85 2.47 -7.70
CA ASP A 234 -9.28 3.46 -8.68
C ASP A 234 -9.01 3.02 -10.12
N LEU A 235 -8.09 2.06 -10.31
CA LEU A 235 -7.73 1.55 -11.63
C LEU A 235 -8.57 0.34 -12.06
N ALA A 236 -9.13 -0.40 -11.13
CA ALA A 236 -9.99 -1.54 -11.45
C ALA A 236 -11.40 -1.09 -11.80
N SER A 237 -12.04 -1.76 -12.77
CA SER A 237 -13.43 -1.51 -13.13
C SER A 237 -14.32 -1.62 -11.90
N VAL A 238 -15.20 -0.64 -11.72
CA VAL A 238 -16.06 -0.52 -10.53
C VAL A 238 -17.00 -1.73 -10.39
N GLU A 239 -17.52 -2.24 -11.51
CA GLU A 239 -18.48 -3.33 -11.51
C GLU A 239 -17.85 -4.71 -11.65
N ASN A 240 -16.80 -4.83 -12.46
CA ASN A 240 -16.27 -6.12 -12.91
C ASN A 240 -14.77 -6.33 -12.57
N GLY A 241 -14.10 -5.33 -11.97
CA GLY A 241 -12.67 -5.38 -11.71
C GLY A 241 -12.29 -6.32 -10.56
N TYR A 242 -11.33 -7.19 -10.79
CA TYR A 242 -10.72 -8.04 -9.78
C TYR A 242 -9.24 -7.72 -9.62
N ILE A 243 -8.77 -7.77 -8.38
CA ILE A 243 -7.40 -7.41 -8.02
C ILE A 243 -6.78 -8.57 -7.24
N GLY A 244 -5.61 -9.04 -7.65
CA GLY A 244 -4.78 -9.99 -6.94
C GLY A 244 -3.45 -9.34 -6.57
N ILE A 245 -3.24 -9.01 -5.31
CA ILE A 245 -2.02 -8.34 -4.83
C ILE A 245 -1.34 -9.15 -3.74
N LEU A 246 -0.05 -9.42 -3.96
CA LEU A 246 0.81 -10.01 -2.96
C LEU A 246 1.55 -8.92 -2.20
N CYS A 247 1.32 -8.81 -0.89
CA CYS A 247 1.94 -7.76 -0.07
C CYS A 247 2.09 -8.16 1.40
N PRO A 248 2.91 -7.42 2.18
CA PRO A 248 3.05 -7.65 3.62
C PRO A 248 1.74 -7.52 4.38
N GLU A 249 1.60 -8.33 5.43
CA GLU A 249 0.41 -8.36 6.31
C GLU A 249 0.24 -7.13 7.20
N SER A 250 1.22 -6.23 7.24
CA SER A 250 1.15 -5.04 8.08
C SER A 250 -0.01 -4.08 7.75
N ILE A 251 -0.73 -4.26 6.65
CA ILE A 251 -1.99 -3.54 6.38
C ILE A 251 -3.09 -3.91 7.38
N TYR A 252 -3.07 -5.14 7.89
CA TYR A 252 -4.11 -5.66 8.78
C TYR A 252 -3.86 -5.34 10.26
N ASP A 253 -2.63 -5.03 10.66
CA ASP A 253 -2.28 -4.77 12.06
C ASP A 253 -1.82 -3.33 12.34
N ASP A 254 -1.59 -2.50 11.28
CA ASP A 254 -1.19 -1.09 11.44
C ASP A 254 -2.21 -0.34 12.32
N PRO A 255 -1.80 0.26 13.45
CA PRO A 255 -2.70 0.98 14.33
C PRO A 255 -3.46 2.12 13.66
N LYS A 256 -2.86 2.76 12.64
CA LYS A 256 -3.46 3.85 11.88
C LYS A 256 -4.09 3.38 10.56
N GLY A 257 -4.10 2.07 10.32
CA GLY A 257 -4.59 1.46 9.08
C GLY A 257 -6.11 1.29 9.00
N GLN A 258 -6.88 1.73 9.99
CA GLN A 258 -8.32 1.55 10.05
C GLN A 258 -9.07 2.07 8.79
N PRO A 259 -8.79 3.28 8.25
CA PRO A 259 -9.46 3.75 7.04
C PRO A 259 -9.21 2.85 5.83
N LEU A 260 -7.97 2.37 5.66
CA LEU A 260 -7.62 1.44 4.59
C LEU A 260 -8.34 0.10 4.77
N ARG A 261 -8.33 -0.50 5.97
CA ARG A 261 -8.99 -1.78 6.24
C ARG A 261 -10.48 -1.72 6.01
N ARG A 262 -11.14 -0.61 6.39
CA ARG A 262 -12.58 -0.38 6.18
C ARG A 262 -12.96 -0.44 4.70
N GLU A 263 -12.13 0.13 3.82
CA GLU A 263 -12.34 0.05 2.38
C GLU A 263 -11.92 -1.31 1.80
N LEU A 264 -10.83 -1.88 2.31
CA LEU A 264 -10.31 -3.18 1.88
C LEU A 264 -11.30 -4.30 2.13
N TYR A 265 -11.90 -4.39 3.33
CA TYR A 265 -12.85 -5.46 3.68
C TYR A 265 -14.11 -5.46 2.80
N LYS A 266 -14.55 -4.29 2.32
CA LYS A 266 -15.67 -4.19 1.37
C LYS A 266 -15.34 -4.78 0.01
N ARG A 267 -14.05 -4.89 -0.35
CA ARG A 267 -13.56 -5.44 -1.61
C ARG A 267 -13.06 -6.87 -1.48
N LEU A 268 -12.57 -7.27 -0.31
CA LEU A 268 -11.92 -8.56 -0.08
C LEU A 268 -12.87 -9.73 -0.40
N ARG A 269 -12.34 -10.73 -1.12
CA ARG A 269 -12.99 -12.00 -1.44
C ARG A 269 -12.28 -13.16 -0.79
N TYR A 270 -10.95 -13.18 -0.96
CA TYR A 270 -10.07 -14.17 -0.36
C TYR A 270 -8.83 -13.50 0.19
N HIS A 271 -8.36 -14.02 1.30
CA HIS A 271 -7.13 -13.60 1.97
C HIS A 271 -6.33 -14.85 2.33
N PHE A 272 -5.13 -14.96 1.78
CA PHE A 272 -4.23 -16.09 2.00
C PHE A 272 -2.95 -15.61 2.64
N GLN A 273 -2.83 -15.82 3.96
CA GLN A 273 -1.68 -15.37 4.75
C GLN A 273 -0.60 -16.43 4.81
N TYR A 274 0.60 -16.09 4.36
CA TYR A 274 1.78 -16.95 4.35
C TYR A 274 2.82 -16.48 5.36
N GLN A 275 3.53 -17.45 5.92
CA GLN A 275 4.78 -17.24 6.65
C GLN A 275 5.94 -17.76 5.82
N ASN A 276 7.03 -16.98 5.68
CA ASN A 276 8.16 -17.31 4.80
C ASN A 276 9.11 -18.36 5.39
N GLU A 277 8.68 -19.14 6.37
CA GLU A 277 9.48 -20.13 7.09
C GLU A 277 10.09 -21.21 6.17
N LEU A 278 9.43 -21.57 5.09
CA LEU A 278 9.94 -22.45 4.05
C LEU A 278 10.68 -21.71 2.93
N ARG A 279 10.97 -20.41 3.11
CA ARG A 279 11.72 -19.56 2.19
C ARG A 279 11.20 -19.60 0.74
N LEU A 280 9.90 -19.48 0.57
CA LEU A 280 9.28 -19.29 -0.74
C LEU A 280 9.84 -18.04 -1.45
N PHE A 281 10.17 -17.01 -0.66
CA PHE A 281 10.97 -15.86 -1.08
C PHE A 281 12.35 -15.94 -0.42
N ALA A 282 13.36 -16.35 -1.19
CA ALA A 282 14.72 -16.62 -0.68
C ALA A 282 15.40 -15.37 -0.09
N GLU A 283 15.11 -14.19 -0.66
CA GLU A 283 15.72 -12.90 -0.28
C GLU A 283 14.99 -12.22 0.88
N VAL A 284 13.78 -12.67 1.22
CA VAL A 284 12.98 -12.11 2.29
C VAL A 284 13.22 -12.89 3.58
N HIS A 285 13.29 -12.17 4.72
CA HIS A 285 13.51 -12.80 6.02
C HIS A 285 12.45 -13.89 6.30
N HIS A 286 12.87 -15.02 6.87
CA HIS A 286 11.99 -16.19 7.05
C HIS A 286 10.80 -15.95 8.01
N HIS A 287 10.89 -14.99 8.92
CA HIS A 287 9.75 -14.59 9.78
C HIS A 287 8.80 -13.58 9.13
N THR A 288 9.04 -13.18 7.88
CA THR A 288 8.16 -12.25 7.21
C THR A 288 6.81 -12.90 6.92
N VAL A 289 5.75 -12.22 7.33
CA VAL A 289 4.37 -12.60 7.04
C VAL A 289 3.85 -11.73 5.90
N TYR A 290 3.34 -12.38 4.88
CA TYR A 290 2.79 -11.73 3.69
C TYR A 290 1.50 -12.42 3.27
N GLY A 291 0.68 -11.74 2.50
CA GLY A 291 -0.59 -12.28 2.07
C GLY A 291 -0.88 -12.02 0.61
N ASP A 292 -1.62 -12.95 0.01
CA ASP A 292 -2.23 -12.78 -1.28
C ASP A 292 -3.68 -12.33 -1.06
N GLN A 293 -3.98 -11.10 -1.48
CA GLN A 293 -5.29 -10.48 -1.35
C GLN A 293 -6.01 -10.49 -2.69
N LEU A 294 -7.11 -11.24 -2.74
CA LEU A 294 -8.01 -11.23 -3.89
C LEU A 294 -9.20 -10.33 -3.59
N LEU A 295 -9.25 -9.21 -4.29
CA LEU A 295 -10.30 -8.20 -4.15
C LEU A 295 -11.21 -8.25 -5.37
N GLY A 296 -12.44 -7.83 -5.18
CA GLY A 296 -13.41 -7.66 -6.27
C GLY A 296 -14.12 -6.32 -6.14
N PRO A 297 -15.15 -6.08 -6.94
CA PRO A 297 -15.96 -4.87 -6.86
C PRO A 297 -16.39 -4.56 -5.43
N ARG A 298 -16.41 -3.27 -5.09
CA ARG A 298 -16.78 -2.80 -3.75
C ARG A 298 -18.21 -3.21 -3.41
N ARG A 299 -18.41 -3.92 -2.30
CA ARG A 299 -19.75 -4.29 -1.83
C ARG A 299 -20.42 -3.11 -1.14
N SER A 300 -21.70 -2.94 -1.41
CA SER A 300 -22.58 -2.04 -0.65
C SER A 300 -23.07 -2.67 0.66
N SER A 301 -23.11 -4.01 0.72
CA SER A 301 -23.47 -4.80 1.90
C SER A 301 -22.28 -4.99 2.84
N SER A 302 -22.54 -5.66 3.98
CA SER A 302 -21.49 -6.06 4.93
C SER A 302 -20.39 -6.89 4.27
N PRO A 303 -19.14 -6.77 4.74
CA PRO A 303 -18.02 -7.58 4.25
C PRO A 303 -18.30 -9.07 4.35
N ARG A 304 -17.82 -9.84 3.37
CA ARG A 304 -17.81 -11.30 3.45
C ARG A 304 -16.64 -11.85 2.63
N PHE A 305 -15.67 -12.45 3.31
CA PHE A 305 -14.49 -13.01 2.67
C PHE A 305 -14.02 -14.28 3.37
N ALA A 306 -13.29 -15.12 2.66
CA ALA A 306 -12.64 -16.29 3.23
C ALA A 306 -11.17 -15.97 3.53
N SER A 307 -10.68 -16.38 4.69
CA SER A 307 -9.28 -16.26 5.05
C SER A 307 -8.71 -17.62 5.41
N LEU A 308 -7.48 -17.86 4.91
CA LEU A 308 -6.63 -18.98 5.32
C LEU A 308 -5.33 -18.39 5.84
N SER A 309 -5.03 -18.62 7.10
CA SER A 309 -3.84 -18.09 7.75
C SER A 309 -2.84 -19.18 8.13
N ASN A 310 -1.60 -18.76 8.44
CA ASN A 310 -0.49 -19.63 8.78
C ASN A 310 -0.20 -20.66 7.66
N LEU A 311 -0.20 -20.18 6.43
CA LEU A 311 0.17 -20.98 5.27
C LEU A 311 1.69 -20.98 5.10
N PHE A 312 2.25 -22.13 4.73
CA PHE A 312 3.67 -22.32 4.46
C PHE A 312 3.93 -22.72 3.01
N HIS A 313 2.89 -23.15 2.29
CA HIS A 313 2.98 -23.54 0.88
C HIS A 313 1.66 -23.26 0.14
N PRO A 314 1.70 -22.75 -1.10
CA PRO A 314 0.49 -22.41 -1.88
C PRO A 314 -0.46 -23.58 -2.12
N ASN A 315 0.08 -24.78 -2.37
CA ASN A 315 -0.76 -25.97 -2.63
C ASN A 315 -1.72 -26.31 -1.47
N THR A 316 -1.43 -25.82 -0.26
CA THR A 316 -2.33 -25.99 0.89
C THR A 316 -3.68 -25.31 0.66
N VAL A 317 -3.73 -24.22 -0.09
CA VAL A 317 -4.95 -23.45 -0.36
C VAL A 317 -5.93 -24.32 -1.15
N ASP A 318 -5.51 -24.80 -2.32
CA ASP A 318 -6.38 -25.62 -3.19
C ASP A 318 -6.81 -26.90 -2.49
N ALA A 319 -5.88 -27.53 -1.78
CA ALA A 319 -6.16 -28.72 -1.00
C ALA A 319 -7.16 -28.48 0.14
N CYS A 320 -7.17 -27.31 0.79
CA CYS A 320 -8.17 -26.94 1.79
C CYS A 320 -9.57 -26.78 1.18
N PHE A 321 -9.67 -26.17 -0.01
CA PHE A 321 -10.95 -26.03 -0.71
C PHE A 321 -11.49 -27.37 -1.22
N ALA A 322 -10.63 -28.30 -1.61
CA ALA A 322 -11.00 -29.64 -2.04
C ALA A 322 -11.29 -30.62 -0.89
N HIS A 323 -10.93 -30.28 0.37
CA HIS A 323 -11.04 -31.15 1.53
C HIS A 323 -12.50 -31.38 1.95
N ASP A 324 -12.85 -32.62 2.25
CA ASP A 324 -14.22 -33.01 2.65
C ASP A 324 -14.64 -32.54 4.06
N GLY A 325 -13.65 -32.21 4.92
CA GLY A 325 -13.86 -31.75 6.29
C GLY A 325 -13.82 -32.86 7.34
N HIS A 326 -13.53 -34.09 6.94
CA HIS A 326 -13.36 -35.20 7.90
C HIS A 326 -11.95 -35.24 8.49
N GLY A 327 -11.86 -35.72 9.74
CA GLY A 327 -10.61 -35.82 10.46
C GLY A 327 -10.30 -34.63 11.35
N GLU A 328 -9.11 -34.62 11.92
CA GLU A 328 -8.64 -33.53 12.79
C GLU A 328 -7.97 -32.44 11.97
N CYS A 329 -8.35 -31.19 12.24
CA CYS A 329 -7.60 -30.03 11.74
C CYS A 329 -6.30 -29.92 12.52
N GLY A 330 -5.15 -30.14 11.85
CA GLY A 330 -3.85 -30.01 12.47
C GLY A 330 -3.53 -28.59 12.93
N GLY A 331 -2.57 -28.45 13.82
CA GLY A 331 -2.04 -27.16 14.26
C GLY A 331 -1.04 -26.53 13.28
N ILE A 332 -0.33 -25.51 13.72
CA ILE A 332 0.69 -24.79 12.92
C ILE A 332 1.89 -25.71 12.64
N LYS A 333 2.22 -26.60 13.56
CA LYS A 333 3.25 -27.64 13.38
C LYS A 333 2.63 -29.03 13.38
N ASP A 334 3.26 -29.94 12.64
CA ASP A 334 2.90 -31.34 12.63
C ASP A 334 3.44 -32.08 13.88
N LYS A 335 3.12 -33.36 14.02
CA LYS A 335 3.56 -34.21 15.16
C LYS A 335 5.07 -34.36 15.26
N ASN A 336 5.80 -34.03 14.18
CA ASN A 336 7.26 -34.11 14.11
C ASN A 336 7.94 -32.77 14.35
N GLY A 337 7.16 -31.71 14.59
CA GLY A 337 7.66 -30.35 14.78
C GLY A 337 7.92 -29.58 13.49
N ASN A 338 7.60 -30.12 12.31
CA ASN A 338 7.73 -29.42 11.04
C ASN A 338 6.55 -28.46 10.81
N TRP A 339 6.76 -27.44 9.97
CA TRP A 339 5.70 -26.54 9.56
C TRP A 339 4.60 -27.31 8.81
N ASN A 340 3.36 -27.18 9.27
CA ASN A 340 2.27 -27.98 8.79
C ASN A 340 1.70 -27.45 7.47
N THR A 341 1.88 -28.22 6.41
CA THR A 341 1.31 -27.94 5.08
C THR A 341 0.05 -28.74 4.78
N SER A 342 -0.45 -29.53 5.74
CA SER A 342 -1.64 -30.36 5.55
C SER A 342 -2.88 -29.49 5.39
N ALA A 343 -3.75 -29.96 4.51
CA ALA A 343 -5.02 -29.31 4.24
C ALA A 343 -6.12 -29.76 5.22
N HIS A 344 -7.04 -28.85 5.52
CA HIS A 344 -8.30 -29.18 6.15
C HIS A 344 -9.36 -28.10 5.85
N LYS A 345 -10.59 -28.49 5.61
CA LYS A 345 -11.69 -27.54 5.31
C LYS A 345 -11.92 -26.52 6.41
N ASN A 346 -11.69 -26.89 7.68
CA ASN A 346 -11.86 -25.99 8.83
C ASN A 346 -10.79 -24.90 8.91
N ARG A 347 -9.71 -24.95 8.10
CA ARG A 347 -8.76 -23.86 7.95
C ARG A 347 -9.31 -22.68 7.15
N ILE A 348 -10.39 -22.90 6.39
CA ILE A 348 -11.09 -21.84 5.68
C ILE A 348 -12.00 -21.15 6.69
N VAL A 349 -11.61 -19.96 7.11
CA VAL A 349 -12.38 -19.13 8.05
C VAL A 349 -13.10 -18.05 7.27
N TRP A 350 -14.42 -18.07 7.34
CA TRP A 350 -15.24 -17.02 6.75
C TRP A 350 -15.42 -15.88 7.72
N PHE A 351 -15.14 -14.68 7.25
CA PHE A 351 -15.33 -13.44 7.98
C PHE A 351 -16.52 -12.69 7.39
N GLY A 352 -17.41 -12.30 8.26
CA GLY A 352 -18.48 -11.36 8.04
C GLY A 352 -18.51 -10.36 9.18
N GLU A 353 -19.61 -9.66 9.34
CA GLU A 353 -19.80 -8.67 10.39
C GLU A 353 -19.62 -9.28 11.79
N GLU A 354 -20.21 -10.45 12.07
CA GLU A 354 -20.15 -11.12 13.38
C GLU A 354 -18.69 -11.45 13.77
N GLU A 355 -17.93 -12.05 12.85
CA GLU A 355 -16.53 -12.41 13.12
C GLU A 355 -15.66 -11.18 13.32
N LEU A 356 -15.87 -10.12 12.54
CA LEU A 356 -15.13 -8.85 12.71
C LEU A 356 -15.50 -8.17 14.03
N GLN A 357 -16.76 -8.19 14.46
CA GLN A 357 -17.18 -7.71 15.79
C GLN A 357 -16.49 -8.46 16.93
N ILE A 358 -16.38 -9.79 16.80
CA ILE A 358 -15.66 -10.62 17.78
C ILE A 358 -14.18 -10.19 17.87
N LEU A 359 -13.51 -9.95 16.72
CA LEU A 359 -12.12 -9.50 16.73
C LEU A 359 -11.98 -8.09 17.34
N ALA A 360 -12.84 -7.15 16.95
CA ALA A 360 -12.83 -5.78 17.47
C ALA A 360 -13.00 -5.77 18.99
N LYS A 361 -13.95 -6.53 19.51
CA LYS A 361 -14.24 -6.62 20.94
C LYS A 361 -13.12 -7.31 21.71
N THR A 362 -12.55 -8.37 21.16
CA THR A 362 -11.52 -9.18 21.86
C THR A 362 -10.15 -8.49 21.86
N PHE A 363 -9.73 -7.87 20.76
CA PHE A 363 -8.37 -7.38 20.58
C PHE A 363 -8.22 -5.86 20.68
N GLU A 364 -9.30 -5.11 20.45
CA GLU A 364 -9.25 -3.64 20.40
C GLU A 364 -10.20 -2.98 21.43
N ASP A 365 -10.99 -3.78 22.16
CA ASP A 365 -12.03 -3.31 23.09
C ASP A 365 -12.93 -2.22 22.46
N SER A 366 -13.32 -2.46 21.21
CA SER A 366 -14.02 -1.50 20.36
C SER A 366 -15.30 -2.07 19.78
N ASP A 367 -16.30 -1.22 19.62
CA ASP A 367 -17.52 -1.55 18.87
C ASP A 367 -17.37 -1.22 17.37
N ASP A 368 -16.29 -0.50 16.98
CA ASP A 368 -15.99 -0.15 15.59
C ASP A 368 -15.27 -1.31 14.87
N TRP A 369 -16.06 -2.23 14.38
CA TRP A 369 -15.59 -3.45 13.72
C TRP A 369 -15.20 -3.29 12.25
N GLU A 370 -15.71 -2.25 11.55
CA GLU A 370 -15.54 -2.11 10.09
C GLU A 370 -14.07 -2.01 9.65
N GLY A 371 -13.24 -1.47 10.49
CA GLY A 371 -11.81 -1.32 10.23
C GLY A 371 -10.93 -2.03 11.25
N THR A 372 -11.46 -3.03 11.98
CA THR A 372 -10.71 -3.79 12.98
C THR A 372 -9.51 -4.52 12.38
N LYS A 373 -8.53 -4.82 13.22
CA LYS A 373 -7.37 -5.61 12.81
C LYS A 373 -7.77 -7.05 12.50
N LEU A 374 -7.09 -7.64 11.50
CA LEU A 374 -7.28 -9.03 11.13
C LEU A 374 -6.10 -9.87 11.64
N GLY A 375 -6.34 -10.68 12.65
CA GLY A 375 -5.34 -11.62 13.15
C GLY A 375 -5.26 -12.88 12.30
N GLY A 376 -4.14 -13.59 12.36
CA GLY A 376 -3.95 -14.88 11.69
C GLY A 376 -4.72 -16.00 12.37
N ILE A 377 -5.94 -16.26 11.99
CA ILE A 377 -6.80 -17.29 12.55
C ILE A 377 -6.60 -18.60 11.80
N HIS A 378 -5.98 -19.58 12.44
CA HIS A 378 -5.59 -20.84 11.81
C HIS A 378 -6.75 -21.74 11.41
N ASN A 379 -7.82 -21.79 12.20
CA ASN A 379 -9.02 -22.55 11.90
C ASN A 379 -10.28 -21.92 12.53
N LYS A 380 -11.45 -22.35 12.06
CA LYS A 380 -12.74 -21.79 12.49
C LYS A 380 -13.06 -21.97 13.97
N GLU A 381 -12.50 -22.99 14.65
CA GLU A 381 -12.78 -23.24 16.06
C GLU A 381 -12.18 -22.15 16.95
N ILE A 382 -11.12 -21.48 16.49
CA ILE A 382 -10.53 -20.34 17.19
C ILE A 382 -11.55 -19.20 17.29
N ILE A 383 -12.34 -18.94 16.25
CA ILE A 383 -13.42 -17.94 16.30
C ILE A 383 -14.43 -18.26 17.41
N ASN A 384 -14.79 -19.54 17.59
CA ASN A 384 -15.70 -19.95 18.67
C ASN A 384 -15.11 -19.69 20.05
N VAL A 385 -13.79 -19.84 20.22
CA VAL A 385 -13.10 -19.50 21.47
C VAL A 385 -13.08 -18.00 21.67
N LEU A 386 -12.69 -17.22 20.65
CA LEU A 386 -12.66 -15.76 20.69
C LEU A 386 -14.05 -15.18 20.99
N LYS A 387 -15.12 -15.76 20.44
CA LYS A 387 -16.49 -15.38 20.77
C LYS A 387 -16.80 -15.53 22.25
N LYS A 388 -16.30 -16.58 22.92
CA LYS A 388 -16.47 -16.75 24.37
C LYS A 388 -15.63 -15.73 25.14
N LEU A 389 -14.42 -15.43 24.67
CA LEU A 389 -13.57 -14.43 25.30
C LEU A 389 -14.13 -13.02 25.15
N SER A 390 -14.72 -12.68 24.00
CA SER A 390 -15.33 -11.35 23.77
C SER A 390 -16.53 -11.07 24.69
N LEU A 391 -17.12 -12.10 25.29
CA LEU A 391 -18.20 -11.98 26.27
C LEU A 391 -17.68 -11.83 27.71
N PHE A 392 -16.37 -11.97 27.93
CA PHE A 392 -15.80 -11.82 29.26
C PHE A 392 -15.83 -10.35 29.68
N PRO A 393 -16.35 -10.04 30.90
CA PRO A 393 -16.68 -8.65 31.28
C PRO A 393 -15.48 -7.80 31.66
N TYR A 394 -14.29 -8.36 31.73
CA TYR A 394 -13.10 -7.64 32.16
C TYR A 394 -11.99 -7.75 31.13
N HIS A 395 -11.32 -6.62 30.88
CA HIS A 395 -10.12 -6.52 30.06
C HIS A 395 -8.92 -6.14 30.94
N VAL A 396 -7.70 -6.41 30.44
CA VAL A 396 -6.47 -6.02 31.16
C VAL A 396 -6.41 -4.50 31.38
N SER A 397 -6.98 -3.73 30.45
CA SER A 397 -7.12 -2.27 30.53
C SER A 397 -7.95 -1.79 31.74
N ASP A 398 -8.84 -2.62 32.26
CA ASP A 398 -9.68 -2.29 33.42
C ASP A 398 -8.90 -2.31 34.75
N PHE A 399 -7.69 -2.82 34.74
CA PHE A 399 -6.82 -2.93 35.87
C PHE A 399 -5.63 -1.97 35.76
N GLU A 400 -5.25 -1.36 36.89
CA GLU A 400 -4.00 -0.60 36.94
C GLU A 400 -2.84 -1.56 36.68
N HIS A 401 -2.12 -1.31 35.57
CA HIS A 401 -1.00 -2.17 35.16
C HIS A 401 0.13 -1.33 34.56
N ILE A 402 1.35 -1.83 34.70
CA ILE A 402 2.55 -1.27 34.08
C ILE A 402 3.13 -2.34 33.16
N THR A 403 3.24 -2.00 31.88
CA THR A 403 3.92 -2.85 30.90
C THR A 403 5.34 -2.34 30.68
N SER A 404 6.34 -3.16 30.96
CA SER A 404 7.73 -2.84 30.71
C SER A 404 8.50 -4.07 30.24
N VAL A 405 9.60 -3.83 29.50
CA VAL A 405 10.61 -4.86 29.24
C VAL A 405 11.50 -4.93 30.48
N CYS A 406 11.07 -5.68 31.50
CA CYS A 406 11.81 -5.80 32.76
C CYS A 406 13.20 -6.42 32.55
N HIS A 407 13.27 -7.47 31.73
CA HIS A 407 14.49 -8.19 31.42
C HIS A 407 14.53 -8.56 29.94
N ASP A 408 15.60 -8.20 29.25
CA ASP A 408 15.93 -8.70 27.93
C ASP A 408 16.76 -9.98 28.10
N GLU A 409 16.21 -11.13 27.71
CA GLU A 409 16.89 -12.43 27.90
C GLU A 409 18.23 -12.50 27.15
N THR A 410 18.31 -11.94 25.94
CA THR A 410 19.52 -12.01 25.12
C THR A 410 20.65 -11.23 25.79
N TYR A 411 20.44 -9.94 26.06
CA TYR A 411 21.46 -9.11 26.69
C TYR A 411 21.68 -9.48 28.15
N GLY A 412 20.65 -9.97 28.83
CA GLY A 412 20.75 -10.40 30.23
C GLY A 412 21.61 -11.64 30.39
N ILE A 413 21.52 -12.60 29.48
CA ILE A 413 22.37 -13.79 29.45
C ILE A 413 23.83 -13.41 29.13
N ASP A 414 24.05 -12.57 28.12
CA ASP A 414 25.38 -12.12 27.73
C ASP A 414 26.11 -11.37 28.86
N LYS A 415 25.34 -10.61 29.66
CA LYS A 415 25.87 -9.88 30.84
C LYS A 415 25.93 -10.71 32.11
N GLY A 416 25.50 -11.94 32.09
CA GLY A 416 25.45 -12.83 33.25
C GLY A 416 24.39 -12.44 34.33
N ILE A 417 23.42 -11.61 33.97
CA ILE A 417 22.33 -11.19 34.86
C ILE A 417 21.24 -12.25 34.90
N ILE A 418 21.02 -12.94 33.78
CA ILE A 418 20.03 -14.01 33.61
C ILE A 418 20.76 -15.30 33.34
N VAL A 419 20.37 -16.36 34.04
CA VAL A 419 20.80 -17.71 33.78
C VAL A 419 19.62 -18.52 33.25
N ARG A 420 19.71 -18.99 32.03
CA ARG A 420 18.72 -19.90 31.47
C ARG A 420 18.93 -21.30 32.02
N ASN A 421 17.98 -21.79 32.81
CA ASN A 421 17.99 -23.12 33.38
C ASN A 421 16.63 -23.79 33.18
N THR A 422 16.62 -24.98 32.57
CA THR A 422 15.38 -25.73 32.35
C THR A 422 15.23 -26.78 33.43
N TRP A 423 14.30 -26.60 34.34
CA TRP A 423 13.98 -27.50 35.43
C TRP A 423 12.49 -27.41 35.78
N TYR A 424 11.98 -28.41 36.47
CA TYR A 424 10.60 -28.44 36.92
C TYR A 424 10.52 -27.95 38.38
N PRO A 425 10.14 -26.70 38.63
CA PRO A 425 10.11 -26.17 39.96
C PRO A 425 8.97 -26.75 40.79
N ASN A 426 9.16 -26.79 42.09
CA ASN A 426 8.04 -26.94 43.03
C ASN A 426 7.35 -25.58 43.15
N TRP A 427 6.24 -25.39 42.44
CA TRP A 427 5.54 -24.13 42.27
C TRP A 427 5.14 -23.43 43.55
N HIS A 428 5.10 -24.15 44.70
CA HIS A 428 4.73 -23.56 45.99
C HIS A 428 5.84 -22.74 46.65
N ASN A 429 7.07 -22.83 46.19
CA ASN A 429 8.23 -22.23 46.84
C ASN A 429 8.91 -21.10 46.04
N TYR A 430 8.37 -20.72 44.91
CA TYR A 430 8.99 -19.73 44.01
C TYR A 430 8.06 -18.59 43.66
N GLU A 431 8.62 -17.40 43.60
CA GLU A 431 7.98 -16.27 42.92
C GLU A 431 8.13 -16.45 41.43
N ILE A 432 7.02 -16.41 40.70
CA ILE A 432 6.97 -16.66 39.27
C ILE A 432 6.60 -15.36 38.57
N ILE A 433 7.45 -14.94 37.64
CA ILE A 433 7.15 -13.84 36.72
C ILE A 433 6.60 -14.45 35.44
N TYR A 434 5.34 -14.15 35.14
CA TYR A 434 4.71 -14.51 33.87
C TYR A 434 5.04 -13.46 32.82
N ASN A 435 5.47 -13.90 31.65
CA ASN A 435 5.67 -13.03 30.50
C ASN A 435 4.87 -13.53 29.29
N GLY A 436 4.83 -12.75 28.20
CA GLY A 436 4.05 -13.09 27.02
C GLY A 436 4.19 -14.54 26.53
N PRO A 437 5.39 -15.09 26.39
CA PRO A 437 5.60 -16.48 25.93
C PRO A 437 4.97 -17.54 26.82
N GLN A 438 4.72 -17.26 28.08
CA GLN A 438 4.12 -18.23 29.02
C GLN A 438 2.62 -18.36 28.86
N PHE A 439 1.97 -17.38 28.23
CA PHE A 439 0.54 -17.39 27.92
C PHE A 439 0.25 -17.87 26.50
N TYR A 440 1.26 -17.94 25.65
CA TYR A 440 1.12 -18.44 24.30
C TYR A 440 1.44 -19.93 24.26
N ILE A 441 0.44 -20.74 23.99
CA ILE A 441 0.66 -22.12 23.53
C ILE A 441 1.04 -22.01 22.06
N SER A 442 2.28 -21.69 21.80
CA SER A 442 2.84 -21.67 20.46
C SER A 442 3.34 -23.07 20.10
N ASN A 443 2.44 -24.01 19.96
CA ASN A 443 2.81 -25.31 19.37
C ASN A 443 1.56 -25.98 18.81
#